data_26d369b74384e05b5bbe4b8224dab0f6
#
_entry.id   26d369b74384e05b5bbe4b8224dab0f6
#
_cell.length_a   1.000
_cell.length_b   1.000
_cell.length_c   1.000
_cell.angle_alpha   90.00
_cell.angle_beta   90.00
_cell.angle_gamma   90.00
#
_symmetry.space_group_name_H-M   'P 1'
#
loop_
_entity.id
_entity.type
_entity.pdbx_description
1 polymer ?
#
loop_
_entity_poly.entity_id
_entity_poly.type
_entity_poly.pdbx_seq_one_letter_code
_entity_poly.pdbx_strand_id
1 'polypeptide(L)'
;KQTKISKFIHISTDEVYGELDFDKTNFFSDTTPLQPNSPYSASKASSDLLVRAYAETYQLPVNITRCSNNYGPFQFPEKLIPLTISKILNDKKVPIYGNGQNIRDWLHVYDHCTAIDVILHKGINGEVYNIGGHNEKTNLDVVKTIIHTIGKSEKLIEHVEDRLGHDKRYA
;
A
#
# COMPACT_ATOMS: atom_id res chain seq x y z
N LYS A 1 -18.00 18.49 -27.02
CA LYS A 1 -16.54 18.72 -27.27
C LYS A 1 -15.80 17.67 -26.42
N GLN A 2 -15.04 16.74 -27.04
CA GLN A 2 -14.15 15.86 -26.32
C GLN A 2 -13.04 16.71 -25.70
N THR A 3 -12.90 16.64 -24.38
CA THR A 3 -11.81 17.32 -23.68
C THR A 3 -10.52 16.55 -23.94
N LYS A 4 -9.51 17.21 -24.49
CA LYS A 4 -8.19 16.61 -24.70
C LYS A 4 -7.47 16.53 -23.35
N ILE A 5 -7.27 15.32 -22.84
CA ILE A 5 -6.51 15.06 -21.62
C ILE A 5 -5.02 15.14 -21.94
N SER A 6 -4.26 15.93 -21.18
CA SER A 6 -2.81 16.06 -21.34
C SER A 6 -2.03 14.93 -20.64
N LYS A 7 -2.55 14.41 -19.54
CA LYS A 7 -1.98 13.31 -18.74
C LYS A 7 -3.04 12.68 -17.85
N PHE A 8 -3.01 11.37 -17.70
CA PHE A 8 -3.81 10.63 -16.74
C PHE A 8 -2.91 9.75 -15.88
N ILE A 9 -2.99 9.90 -14.57
CA ILE A 9 -2.25 9.04 -13.63
C ILE A 9 -3.25 8.17 -12.90
N HIS A 10 -3.08 6.86 -13.01
CA HIS A 10 -3.84 5.87 -12.26
C HIS A 10 -3.07 5.45 -11.02
N ILE A 11 -3.63 5.74 -9.85
CA ILE A 11 -3.03 5.35 -8.57
C ILE A 11 -3.57 3.98 -8.18
N SER A 12 -2.69 2.98 -8.26
CA SER A 12 -2.94 1.58 -7.90
C SER A 12 -2.18 1.19 -6.62
N THR A 13 -1.95 -0.07 -6.42
CA THR A 13 -1.32 -0.66 -5.23
C THR A 13 -0.41 -1.81 -5.62
N ASP A 14 0.61 -2.09 -4.83
CA ASP A 14 1.48 -3.27 -4.94
C ASP A 14 0.72 -4.59 -4.67
N GLU A 15 -0.41 -4.54 -3.96
CA GLU A 15 -1.26 -5.70 -3.71
C GLU A 15 -1.77 -6.39 -4.99
N VAL A 16 -1.72 -5.70 -6.14
CA VAL A 16 -2.10 -6.30 -7.45
C VAL A 16 -1.14 -7.41 -7.89
N TYR A 17 0.08 -7.42 -7.35
CA TYR A 17 1.09 -8.45 -7.65
C TYR A 17 0.87 -9.76 -6.88
N GLY A 18 0.04 -9.74 -5.83
CA GLY A 18 -0.16 -10.87 -4.93
C GLY A 18 0.75 -10.80 -3.71
N GLU A 19 1.22 -11.95 -3.21
CA GLU A 19 2.07 -11.98 -2.02
C GLU A 19 3.49 -12.46 -2.34
N LEU A 20 4.45 -11.95 -1.59
CA LEU A 20 5.81 -12.46 -1.52
C LEU A 20 5.96 -13.42 -0.33
N ASP A 21 6.95 -14.32 -0.41
CA ASP A 21 7.45 -15.07 0.73
C ASP A 21 8.17 -14.15 1.74
N PHE A 22 8.69 -14.75 2.83
CA PHE A 22 9.45 -14.01 3.82
C PHE A 22 10.91 -13.77 3.43
N ASP A 23 11.35 -14.23 2.24
CA ASP A 23 12.69 -13.94 1.73
C ASP A 23 12.79 -12.47 1.31
N LYS A 24 13.53 -11.70 2.09
CA LYS A 24 13.71 -10.26 1.92
C LYS A 24 14.56 -9.87 0.71
N THR A 25 15.06 -10.84 -0.05
CA THR A 25 15.80 -10.58 -1.30
C THR A 25 14.86 -10.47 -2.51
N ASN A 26 13.61 -10.95 -2.37
CA ASN A 26 12.60 -10.90 -3.41
C ASN A 26 11.76 -9.62 -3.29
N PHE A 27 11.62 -8.89 -4.39
CA PHE A 27 10.80 -7.68 -4.50
C PHE A 27 9.94 -7.72 -5.75
N PHE A 28 8.83 -7.01 -5.73
CA PHE A 28 8.05 -6.76 -6.92
C PHE A 28 8.80 -5.82 -7.88
N SER A 29 8.69 -6.10 -9.17
CA SER A 29 9.11 -5.20 -10.24
C SER A 29 7.90 -4.76 -11.06
N ASP A 30 8.07 -3.78 -11.94
CA ASP A 30 7.05 -3.33 -12.89
C ASP A 30 6.62 -4.43 -13.88
N THR A 31 7.50 -5.43 -14.10
CA THR A 31 7.25 -6.59 -14.95
C THR A 31 6.67 -7.79 -14.20
N THR A 32 6.53 -7.73 -12.88
CA THR A 32 5.92 -8.82 -12.09
C THR A 32 4.47 -9.05 -12.56
N PRO A 33 4.07 -10.31 -12.84
CA PRO A 33 2.69 -10.63 -13.21
C PRO A 33 1.68 -10.24 -12.13
N LEU A 34 0.48 -9.81 -12.56
CA LEU A 34 -0.61 -9.51 -11.63
C LEU A 34 -1.24 -10.82 -11.13
N GLN A 35 -1.22 -11.05 -9.82
CA GLN A 35 -1.77 -12.23 -9.14
C GLN A 35 -2.49 -11.85 -7.84
N PRO A 36 -3.53 -11.00 -7.91
CA PRO A 36 -4.21 -10.48 -6.72
C PRO A 36 -4.92 -11.60 -5.94
N ASN A 37 -4.77 -11.60 -4.59
CA ASN A 37 -5.33 -12.63 -3.71
C ASN A 37 -6.61 -12.19 -3.00
N SER A 38 -7.04 -10.94 -3.13
CA SER A 38 -8.25 -10.42 -2.47
C SER A 38 -9.20 -9.78 -3.47
N PRO A 39 -10.53 -9.68 -3.15
CA PRO A 39 -11.46 -8.93 -4.00
C PRO A 39 -11.05 -7.49 -4.24
N TYR A 40 -10.45 -6.83 -3.24
CA TYR A 40 -9.92 -5.47 -3.37
C TYR A 40 -8.78 -5.43 -4.39
N SER A 41 -7.74 -6.23 -4.19
CA SER A 41 -6.58 -6.23 -5.09
C SER A 41 -6.95 -6.68 -6.51
N ALA A 42 -7.92 -7.61 -6.65
CA ALA A 42 -8.47 -8.00 -7.96
C ALA A 42 -9.18 -6.84 -8.66
N SER A 43 -9.96 -6.02 -7.92
CA SER A 43 -10.62 -4.84 -8.47
C SER A 43 -9.61 -3.79 -8.94
N LYS A 44 -8.51 -3.59 -8.20
CA LYS A 44 -7.43 -2.70 -8.56
C LYS A 44 -6.65 -3.20 -9.78
N ALA A 45 -6.32 -4.49 -9.84
CA ALA A 45 -5.69 -5.11 -11.00
C ALA A 45 -6.57 -4.99 -12.27
N SER A 46 -7.89 -5.18 -12.12
CA SER A 46 -8.83 -4.96 -13.22
C SER A 46 -8.83 -3.51 -13.71
N SER A 47 -8.74 -2.54 -12.79
CA SER A 47 -8.61 -1.12 -13.13
C SER A 47 -7.31 -0.82 -13.88
N ASP A 48 -6.17 -1.40 -13.46
CA ASP A 48 -4.89 -1.29 -14.14
C ASP A 48 -5.00 -1.77 -15.60
N LEU A 49 -5.61 -2.95 -15.80
CA LEU A 49 -5.81 -3.53 -17.13
C LEU A 49 -6.72 -2.66 -18.01
N LEU A 50 -7.79 -2.08 -17.45
CA LEU A 50 -8.66 -1.16 -18.17
C LEU A 50 -7.91 0.09 -18.59
N VAL A 51 -7.13 0.71 -17.68
CA VAL A 51 -6.33 1.91 -18.00
C VAL A 51 -5.33 1.61 -19.11
N ARG A 52 -4.64 0.47 -19.03
CA ARG A 52 -3.73 0.02 -20.10
C ARG A 52 -4.47 -0.15 -21.44
N ALA A 53 -5.62 -0.81 -21.43
CA ALA A 53 -6.40 -1.03 -22.64
C ALA A 53 -6.85 0.30 -23.29
N TYR A 54 -7.24 1.29 -22.49
CA TYR A 54 -7.57 2.63 -22.97
C TYR A 54 -6.34 3.36 -23.53
N ALA A 55 -5.17 3.21 -22.90
CA ALA A 55 -3.93 3.77 -23.44
C ALA A 55 -3.61 3.20 -24.82
N GLU A 56 -3.64 1.88 -24.98
CA GLU A 56 -3.34 1.20 -26.24
C GLU A 56 -4.37 1.52 -27.32
N THR A 57 -5.66 1.43 -27.00
CA THR A 57 -6.76 1.60 -27.96
C THR A 57 -6.93 3.03 -28.43
N TYR A 58 -6.83 3.99 -27.51
CA TYR A 58 -7.16 5.39 -27.76
C TYR A 58 -5.95 6.33 -27.68
N GLN A 59 -4.75 5.79 -27.51
CA GLN A 59 -3.49 6.56 -27.40
C GLN A 59 -3.55 7.62 -26.29
N LEU A 60 -4.22 7.28 -25.17
CA LEU A 60 -4.28 8.17 -24.02
C LEU A 60 -2.92 8.26 -23.32
N PRO A 61 -2.46 9.45 -22.94
CA PRO A 61 -1.21 9.65 -22.23
C PRO A 61 -1.40 9.26 -20.75
N VAL A 62 -1.17 7.98 -20.44
CA VAL A 62 -1.38 7.42 -19.08
C VAL A 62 -0.08 7.01 -18.41
N ASN A 63 -0.07 7.05 -17.07
CA ASN A 63 0.86 6.28 -16.24
C ASN A 63 0.07 5.56 -15.15
N ILE A 64 0.56 4.39 -14.76
CA ILE A 64 0.05 3.63 -13.61
C ILE A 64 1.10 3.70 -12.52
N THR A 65 0.70 4.01 -11.28
CA THR A 65 1.57 3.95 -10.12
C THR A 65 1.07 2.85 -9.18
N ARG A 66 1.97 2.01 -8.68
CA ARG A 66 1.68 0.97 -7.69
C ARG A 66 2.48 1.28 -6.44
N CYS A 67 1.81 1.73 -5.40
CA CYS A 67 2.46 2.13 -4.17
C CYS A 67 2.35 1.07 -3.08
N SER A 68 3.32 1.06 -2.19
CA SER A 68 3.30 0.31 -0.94
C SER A 68 2.38 0.97 0.11
N ASN A 69 2.34 0.45 1.34
CA ASN A 69 1.45 0.91 2.38
C ASN A 69 1.75 2.35 2.81
N ASN A 70 0.84 3.26 2.51
CA ASN A 70 0.99 4.65 2.88
C ASN A 70 0.68 4.89 4.37
N TYR A 71 1.41 5.82 4.99
CA TYR A 71 1.11 6.33 6.31
C TYR A 71 1.42 7.84 6.40
N GLY A 72 0.85 8.51 7.40
CA GLY A 72 1.12 9.93 7.64
C GLY A 72 -0.15 10.73 7.94
N PRO A 73 -0.07 12.06 7.89
CA PRO A 73 -1.20 12.95 8.15
C PRO A 73 -2.41 12.62 7.27
N PHE A 74 -3.61 12.75 7.86
CA PHE A 74 -4.90 12.51 7.20
C PHE A 74 -5.18 11.04 6.81
N GLN A 75 -4.36 10.08 7.27
CA GLN A 75 -4.67 8.68 7.06
C GLN A 75 -6.01 8.31 7.71
N PHE A 76 -6.81 7.50 7.00
CA PHE A 76 -8.15 7.12 7.45
C PHE A 76 -8.10 6.41 8.83
N PRO A 77 -8.95 6.79 9.80
CA PRO A 77 -8.81 6.39 11.20
C PRO A 77 -8.87 4.89 11.49
N GLU A 78 -9.45 4.07 10.61
CA GLU A 78 -9.51 2.61 10.79
C GLU A 78 -8.25 1.86 10.35
N LYS A 79 -7.31 2.55 9.70
CA LYS A 79 -6.03 1.96 9.29
C LYS A 79 -5.13 1.72 10.50
N LEU A 80 -4.19 0.76 10.37
CA LEU A 80 -3.37 0.23 11.47
C LEU A 80 -2.76 1.34 12.36
N ILE A 81 -2.05 2.29 11.77
CA ILE A 81 -1.32 3.31 12.53
C ILE A 81 -2.28 4.25 13.28
N PRO A 82 -3.23 4.96 12.62
CA PRO A 82 -4.12 5.87 13.34
C PRO A 82 -5.06 5.15 14.32
N LEU A 83 -5.53 3.94 13.99
CA LEU A 83 -6.32 3.12 14.89
C LEU A 83 -5.53 2.78 16.16
N THR A 84 -4.28 2.34 16.00
CA THR A 84 -3.38 2.02 17.12
C THR A 84 -3.17 3.23 18.02
N ILE A 85 -2.84 4.38 17.44
CA ILE A 85 -2.64 5.64 18.19
C ILE A 85 -3.91 5.99 18.98
N SER A 86 -5.07 6.00 18.30
CA SER A 86 -6.35 6.33 18.93
C SER A 86 -6.68 5.39 20.10
N LYS A 87 -6.48 4.08 19.91
CA LYS A 87 -6.75 3.10 20.96
C LYS A 87 -5.82 3.24 22.16
N ILE A 88 -4.52 3.42 21.92
CA ILE A 88 -3.50 3.55 22.96
C ILE A 88 -3.71 4.81 23.79
N LEU A 89 -4.01 5.95 23.16
CA LEU A 89 -4.30 7.21 23.85
C LEU A 89 -5.53 7.11 24.77
N ASN A 90 -6.45 6.20 24.47
CA ASN A 90 -7.65 5.94 25.26
C ASN A 90 -7.56 4.69 26.16
N ASP A 91 -6.34 4.15 26.38
CA ASP A 91 -6.08 2.92 27.16
C ASP A 91 -6.91 1.70 26.74
N LYS A 92 -7.24 1.62 25.43
CA LYS A 92 -8.03 0.53 24.85
C LYS A 92 -7.12 -0.52 24.19
N LYS A 93 -7.59 -1.77 24.16
CA LYS A 93 -6.90 -2.86 23.47
C LYS A 93 -6.73 -2.59 21.98
N VAL A 94 -5.54 -2.88 21.46
CA VAL A 94 -5.19 -2.80 20.05
C VAL A 94 -5.27 -4.20 19.44
N PRO A 95 -6.19 -4.47 18.50
CA PRO A 95 -6.29 -5.77 17.87
C PRO A 95 -5.14 -6.00 16.89
N ILE A 96 -4.47 -7.14 17.02
CA ILE A 96 -3.47 -7.65 16.08
C ILE A 96 -4.02 -8.94 15.47
N TYR A 97 -4.20 -8.94 14.17
CA TYR A 97 -4.65 -10.11 13.41
C TYR A 97 -3.59 -11.22 13.43
N GLY A 98 -4.01 -12.45 13.76
CA GLY A 98 -3.11 -13.60 13.86
C GLY A 98 -1.94 -13.36 14.80
N ASN A 99 -0.73 -13.68 14.35
CA ASN A 99 0.50 -13.45 15.12
C ASN A 99 1.15 -12.08 14.85
N GLY A 100 0.59 -11.28 13.95
CA GLY A 100 1.10 -9.94 13.60
C GLY A 100 2.39 -9.93 12.78
N GLN A 101 2.81 -11.08 12.22
CA GLN A 101 4.06 -11.21 11.46
C GLN A 101 3.94 -10.80 9.97
N ASN A 102 2.75 -10.39 9.53
CA ASN A 102 2.56 -9.87 8.18
C ASN A 102 3.46 -8.63 7.97
N ILE A 103 4.26 -8.66 6.92
CA ILE A 103 5.22 -7.60 6.59
C ILE A 103 4.60 -6.64 5.58
N ARG A 104 4.82 -5.35 5.81
CA ARG A 104 4.42 -4.28 4.89
C ARG A 104 5.60 -3.32 4.71
N ASP A 105 5.80 -2.87 3.48
CA ASP A 105 6.67 -1.74 3.21
C ASP A 105 5.90 -0.44 3.47
N TRP A 106 6.43 0.43 4.31
CA TRP A 106 5.75 1.64 4.78
C TRP A 106 6.32 2.87 4.11
N LEU A 107 5.48 3.53 3.32
CA LEU A 107 5.79 4.74 2.55
C LEU A 107 5.12 5.96 3.18
N HIS A 108 5.89 7.00 3.51
CA HIS A 108 5.29 8.24 4.00
C HIS A 108 4.49 8.92 2.89
N VAL A 109 3.28 9.41 3.21
CA VAL A 109 2.36 9.98 2.22
C VAL A 109 2.96 11.17 1.46
N TYR A 110 3.82 11.96 2.09
CA TYR A 110 4.50 13.07 1.44
C TYR A 110 5.44 12.58 0.32
N ASP A 111 6.20 11.53 0.56
CA ASP A 111 7.09 10.94 -0.43
C ASP A 111 6.29 10.34 -1.60
N HIS A 112 5.16 9.70 -1.30
CA HIS A 112 4.25 9.21 -2.32
C HIS A 112 3.69 10.35 -3.19
N CYS A 113 3.21 11.43 -2.59
CA CYS A 113 2.72 12.60 -3.32
C CYS A 113 3.82 13.24 -4.18
N THR A 114 5.06 13.33 -3.65
CA THR A 114 6.21 13.83 -4.40
C THR A 114 6.53 12.95 -5.60
N ALA A 115 6.50 11.62 -5.43
CA ALA A 115 6.70 10.68 -6.53
C ALA A 115 5.61 10.83 -7.62
N ILE A 116 4.34 10.98 -7.22
CA ILE A 116 3.23 11.22 -8.16
C ILE A 116 3.46 12.52 -8.94
N ASP A 117 3.88 13.60 -8.26
CA ASP A 117 4.17 14.88 -8.91
C ASP A 117 5.30 14.77 -9.94
N VAL A 118 6.38 14.05 -9.59
CA VAL A 118 7.48 13.77 -10.52
C VAL A 118 6.98 12.99 -11.74
N ILE A 119 6.17 11.95 -11.53
CA ILE A 119 5.61 11.13 -12.62
C ILE A 119 4.65 11.95 -13.49
N LEU A 120 3.85 12.83 -12.90
CA LEU A 120 2.97 13.73 -13.63
C LEU A 120 3.74 14.59 -14.64
N HIS A 121 4.88 15.14 -14.23
CA HIS A 121 5.66 16.08 -15.04
C HIS A 121 6.73 15.41 -15.92
N LYS A 122 7.29 14.28 -15.49
CA LYS A 122 8.46 13.63 -16.11
C LYS A 122 8.24 12.17 -16.50
N GLY A 123 7.12 11.56 -16.10
CA GLY A 123 6.82 10.16 -16.39
C GLY A 123 6.66 9.91 -17.89
N ILE A 124 7.22 8.81 -18.37
CA ILE A 124 7.08 8.34 -19.75
C ILE A 124 5.68 7.74 -19.92
N ASN A 125 4.92 8.21 -20.90
CA ASN A 125 3.56 7.72 -21.15
C ASN A 125 3.56 6.21 -21.45
N GLY A 126 2.61 5.50 -20.86
CA GLY A 126 2.46 4.06 -20.98
C GLY A 126 3.18 3.27 -19.88
N GLU A 127 4.13 3.88 -19.18
CA GLU A 127 4.94 3.19 -18.17
C GLU A 127 4.20 3.01 -16.83
N VAL A 128 4.59 1.93 -16.15
CA VAL A 128 4.19 1.59 -14.78
C VAL A 128 5.32 1.96 -13.83
N TYR A 129 5.01 2.56 -12.68
CA TYR A 129 5.98 2.95 -11.67
C TYR A 129 5.63 2.34 -10.32
N ASN A 130 6.52 1.52 -9.78
CA ASN A 130 6.42 1.07 -8.39
C ASN A 130 6.99 2.14 -7.47
N ILE A 131 6.27 2.43 -6.38
CA ILE A 131 6.65 3.46 -5.40
C ILE A 131 6.66 2.80 -4.02
N GLY A 132 7.84 2.45 -3.54
CA GLY A 132 8.08 1.81 -2.25
C GLY A 132 8.85 2.70 -1.28
N GLY A 133 8.79 2.37 0.01
CA GLY A 133 9.48 3.09 1.08
C GLY A 133 10.82 2.46 1.48
N HIS A 134 11.12 1.23 1.04
CA HIS A 134 12.24 0.43 1.54
C HIS A 134 12.27 0.34 3.07
N ASN A 135 11.10 0.31 3.70
CA ASN A 135 10.92 0.34 5.14
C ASN A 135 9.96 -0.78 5.58
N GLU A 136 10.37 -2.01 5.34
CA GLU A 136 9.60 -3.19 5.74
C GLU A 136 9.56 -3.37 7.25
N LYS A 137 8.35 -3.52 7.79
CA LYS A 137 8.08 -3.81 9.20
C LYS A 137 6.95 -4.80 9.33
N THR A 138 7.02 -5.66 10.35
CA THR A 138 5.84 -6.44 10.73
C THR A 138 4.75 -5.54 11.32
N ASN A 139 3.50 -5.94 11.19
CA ASN A 139 2.39 -5.23 11.85
C ASN A 139 2.62 -5.11 13.36
N LEU A 140 3.15 -6.17 13.98
CA LEU A 140 3.47 -6.20 15.41
C LEU A 140 4.57 -5.18 15.77
N ASP A 141 5.64 -5.07 14.97
CA ASP A 141 6.71 -4.10 15.21
C ASP A 141 6.21 -2.65 15.11
N VAL A 142 5.34 -2.37 14.14
CA VAL A 142 4.72 -1.05 14.02
C VAL A 142 3.91 -0.70 15.26
N VAL A 143 3.06 -1.63 15.73
CA VAL A 143 2.24 -1.40 16.93
C VAL A 143 3.09 -1.24 18.17
N LYS A 144 4.13 -2.06 18.37
CA LYS A 144 5.07 -1.94 19.49
C LYS A 144 5.80 -0.60 19.46
N THR A 145 6.28 -0.18 18.29
CA THR A 145 6.94 1.13 18.12
C THR A 145 6.02 2.26 18.58
N ILE A 146 4.75 2.26 18.19
CA ILE A 146 3.78 3.27 18.60
C ILE A 146 3.54 3.23 20.10
N ILE A 147 3.33 2.05 20.67
CA ILE A 147 3.12 1.85 22.13
C ILE A 147 4.30 2.43 22.92
N HIS A 148 5.53 2.10 22.55
CA HIS A 148 6.73 2.56 23.23
C HIS A 148 6.92 4.08 23.08
N THR A 149 6.66 4.63 21.89
CA THR A 149 6.76 6.08 21.63
C THR A 149 5.78 6.88 22.49
N ILE A 150 4.57 6.35 22.72
CA ILE A 150 3.55 6.99 23.57
C ILE A 150 3.81 6.73 25.07
N GLY A 151 4.71 5.81 25.41
CA GLY A 151 5.02 5.45 26.81
C GLY A 151 3.97 4.56 27.49
N LYS A 152 3.29 3.72 26.71
CA LYS A 152 2.27 2.78 27.23
C LYS A 152 2.79 1.35 27.27
N SER A 153 2.01 0.44 27.85
CA SER A 153 2.36 -0.96 28.04
C SER A 153 1.93 -1.84 26.85
N GLU A 154 2.78 -2.79 26.43
CA GLU A 154 2.43 -3.84 25.46
C GLU A 154 1.25 -4.72 25.91
N LYS A 155 0.85 -4.68 27.19
CA LYS A 155 -0.37 -5.34 27.66
C LYS A 155 -1.65 -4.84 26.93
N LEU A 156 -1.58 -3.71 26.23
CA LEU A 156 -2.67 -3.23 25.38
C LEU A 156 -2.80 -4.00 24.07
N ILE A 157 -1.81 -4.79 23.67
CA ILE A 157 -1.90 -5.67 22.49
C ILE A 157 -2.87 -6.82 22.79
N GLU A 158 -3.76 -7.11 21.85
CA GLU A 158 -4.70 -8.21 21.88
C GLU A 158 -4.66 -8.95 20.54
N HIS A 159 -4.22 -10.20 20.55
CA HIS A 159 -4.26 -11.03 19.35
C HIS A 159 -5.68 -11.49 19.08
N VAL A 160 -6.14 -11.30 17.85
CA VAL A 160 -7.47 -11.71 17.37
C VAL A 160 -7.33 -12.68 16.20
N GLU A 161 -8.43 -13.35 15.84
CA GLU A 161 -8.45 -14.25 14.69
C GLU A 161 -8.00 -13.53 13.42
N ASP A 162 -7.20 -14.22 12.60
CA ASP A 162 -6.68 -13.62 11.38
C ASP A 162 -7.78 -13.49 10.32
N ARG A 163 -7.67 -12.50 9.48
CA ARG A 163 -8.63 -12.25 8.40
C ARG A 163 -8.33 -13.12 7.18
N LEU A 164 -9.36 -13.50 6.45
CA LEU A 164 -9.22 -14.22 5.18
C LEU A 164 -8.47 -13.37 4.14
N GLY A 165 -7.60 -14.00 3.36
CA GLY A 165 -6.83 -13.32 2.31
C GLY A 165 -5.82 -12.31 2.86
N HIS A 166 -5.27 -12.54 4.04
CA HIS A 166 -4.27 -11.70 4.66
C HIS A 166 -2.88 -12.07 4.17
N ASP A 167 -2.45 -11.46 3.08
CA ASP A 167 -1.15 -11.72 2.47
C ASP A 167 0.01 -11.52 3.45
N LYS A 168 1.04 -12.36 3.30
CA LYS A 168 2.19 -12.42 4.23
C LYS A 168 3.08 -11.21 4.10
N ARG A 169 3.44 -10.82 2.86
CA ARG A 169 4.40 -9.75 2.60
C ARG A 169 4.11 -9.05 1.27
N TYR A 170 4.22 -7.71 1.30
CA TYR A 170 4.30 -6.84 0.12
C TYR A 170 5.58 -6.00 0.21
N ALA A 171 6.39 -5.93 -0.88
CA ALA A 171 7.58 -5.10 -0.98
C ALA A 171 8.01 -4.85 -2.45
#